data_38d9870994d5b3d2cc356a9f3fff4465
#
_entry.id   38d9870994d5b3d2cc356a9f3fff4465
#
_cell.length_a   1.000
_cell.length_b   1.000
_cell.length_c   1.000
_cell.angle_alpha   90.00
_cell.angle_beta   90.00
_cell.angle_gamma   90.00
#
_symmetry.space_group_name_H-M   'P 1'
#
loop_
_entity.id
_entity.type
_entity.pdbx_description
1 polymer ?
#
loop_
_entity_poly.entity_id
_entity_poly.type
_entity_poly.pdbx_seq_one_letter_code
_entity_poly.pdbx_strand_id
1 'polypeptide(L)'
;MGYRHLFLDLHDVTRMEHLHRRMHAPHRHPNNPVLQGEHPWERFASLYGTALRDPGDGLFRMWYLTGPQTDGFVQIRGRRALGNCTLLGYAESHDGVHWDKPTLNQVDFAGSTANNLIDVGRSNCEGFALLYDEHDADPARRYKAFYWEHGGTDTFVEHQGRLIWGQGDGDGMWMSFSPDGIHWQNCEENPVIALGSDTTQSLVWDERLAAYVAFGRMGSGGRRVARSESRDGVHFDQPHTVFAADEWDEEGTQFYGMPLSIYEGIYIGMVWVYREGVDGFGHLFLEPDLDLLLGVDVDLPTSQDASEAGVLSAPPDSE
;
A
#
# COMPACT_ATOMS: atom_id res chain seq x y z
N MET A 1 -4.77 31.34 -7.81
CA MET A 1 -4.03 30.35 -7.00
C MET A 1 -2.61 30.29 -7.52
N GLY A 2 -1.59 30.29 -6.67
CA GLY A 2 -0.21 30.16 -7.12
C GLY A 2 0.05 28.69 -7.51
N TYR A 3 0.66 28.50 -8.67
CA TYR A 3 1.10 27.18 -9.13
C TYR A 3 2.36 26.78 -8.35
N ARG A 4 2.41 25.56 -7.82
CA ARG A 4 3.58 25.04 -7.10
C ARG A 4 4.34 24.09 -8.02
N HIS A 5 5.62 24.39 -8.28
CA HIS A 5 6.53 23.45 -8.93
C HIS A 5 7.32 22.67 -7.88
N LEU A 6 7.27 21.36 -7.95
CA LEU A 6 7.97 20.50 -7.00
C LEU A 6 9.45 20.30 -7.34
N PHE A 7 9.87 20.64 -8.56
CA PHE A 7 11.24 20.41 -9.07
C PHE A 7 11.72 18.95 -8.87
N LEU A 8 10.80 18.03 -8.99
CA LEU A 8 11.10 16.60 -8.90
C LEU A 8 12.06 16.15 -10.01
N ASP A 9 11.95 16.76 -11.16
CA ASP A 9 12.87 16.63 -12.29
C ASP A 9 13.26 17.99 -12.88
N LEU A 10 13.89 17.99 -14.03
CA LEU A 10 14.30 19.19 -14.77
C LEU A 10 13.47 19.39 -16.04
N HIS A 11 12.35 18.65 -16.21
CA HIS A 11 11.55 18.69 -17.42
C HIS A 11 11.09 20.11 -17.78
N ASP A 12 10.64 20.87 -16.78
CA ASP A 12 10.15 22.25 -16.95
C ASP A 12 11.24 23.30 -16.75
N VAL A 13 12.50 22.90 -16.62
CA VAL A 13 13.62 23.81 -16.39
C VAL A 13 14.38 24.06 -17.69
N THR A 14 14.20 25.24 -18.28
CA THR A 14 14.88 25.62 -19.52
C THR A 14 16.34 26.07 -19.33
N ARG A 15 16.67 26.55 -18.14
CA ARG A 15 18.04 27.01 -17.81
C ARG A 15 18.24 27.02 -16.30
N MET A 16 19.40 26.57 -15.86
CA MET A 16 19.81 26.60 -14.46
C MET A 16 21.24 27.14 -14.37
N GLU A 17 21.45 28.22 -13.58
CA GLU A 17 22.78 28.83 -13.39
C GLU A 17 23.03 28.99 -11.90
N HIS A 18 24.20 28.57 -11.44
CA HIS A 18 24.63 28.67 -10.03
C HIS A 18 23.65 28.08 -9.02
N LEU A 19 22.80 27.13 -9.46
CA LEU A 19 21.82 26.41 -8.67
C LEU A 19 22.04 24.92 -8.85
N HIS A 20 21.72 24.15 -7.82
CA HIS A 20 21.64 22.70 -7.90
C HIS A 20 20.36 22.20 -7.21
N ARG A 21 19.80 21.15 -7.72
CA ARG A 21 18.67 20.49 -7.10
C ARG A 21 19.16 19.60 -5.95
N ARG A 22 18.49 19.66 -4.82
CA ARG A 22 18.77 18.81 -3.68
C ARG A 22 17.49 18.14 -3.20
N MET A 23 17.51 16.82 -3.09
CA MET A 23 16.51 16.04 -2.38
C MET A 23 16.77 16.14 -0.88
N HIS A 24 15.71 16.35 -0.11
CA HIS A 24 15.78 16.32 1.34
C HIS A 24 15.12 15.03 1.83
N ALA A 25 15.93 14.08 2.27
CA ALA A 25 15.41 12.87 2.90
C ALA A 25 14.65 13.23 4.20
N PRO A 26 13.53 12.59 4.49
CA PRO A 26 12.84 12.78 5.76
C PRO A 26 13.68 12.20 6.90
N HIS A 27 13.62 12.86 8.05
CA HIS A 27 14.20 12.32 9.27
C HIS A 27 13.25 11.34 9.93
N ARG A 28 13.75 10.16 10.28
CA ARG A 28 12.99 9.20 11.07
C ARG A 28 12.68 9.79 12.44
N HIS A 29 11.42 9.69 12.84
CA HIS A 29 11.05 10.11 14.19
C HIS A 29 11.70 9.18 15.23
N PRO A 30 12.23 9.71 16.37
CA PRO A 30 12.92 8.87 17.36
C PRO A 30 12.03 7.79 18.00
N ASN A 31 10.70 7.97 17.99
CA ASN A 31 9.75 6.99 18.51
C ASN A 31 9.38 5.89 17.47
N ASN A 32 10.00 5.87 16.28
CA ASN A 32 9.75 4.78 15.34
C ASN A 32 10.29 3.43 15.86
N PRO A 33 9.55 2.34 15.68
CA PRO A 33 8.21 2.26 15.06
C PRO A 33 7.13 2.81 16.00
N VAL A 34 6.27 3.70 15.47
CA VAL A 34 5.18 4.34 16.24
C VAL A 34 3.99 3.41 16.49
N LEU A 35 3.89 2.30 15.77
CA LEU A 35 2.89 1.26 15.96
C LEU A 35 3.56 -0.12 15.85
N GLN A 36 3.22 -1.04 16.75
CA GLN A 36 3.75 -2.41 16.76
C GLN A 36 2.62 -3.39 17.05
N GLY A 37 2.84 -4.68 16.68
CA GLY A 37 1.95 -5.76 17.08
C GLY A 37 2.10 -6.07 18.56
N GLU A 38 1.01 -6.02 19.33
CA GLU A 38 0.98 -6.21 20.79
C GLU A 38 -0.03 -7.26 21.24
N HIS A 39 -0.96 -7.64 20.36
CA HIS A 39 -2.09 -8.52 20.68
C HIS A 39 -2.00 -9.87 19.96
N PRO A 40 -2.70 -10.90 20.42
CA PRO A 40 -2.67 -12.23 19.78
C PRO A 40 -3.05 -12.26 18.30
N TRP A 41 -3.79 -11.26 17.83
CA TRP A 41 -4.15 -11.05 16.43
C TRP A 41 -3.17 -10.17 15.67
N GLU A 42 -2.06 -9.75 16.29
CA GLU A 42 -1.08 -8.82 15.73
C GLU A 42 0.33 -9.41 15.72
N ARG A 43 0.61 -10.34 14.81
CA ARG A 43 1.97 -10.86 14.59
C ARG A 43 2.92 -9.76 14.13
N PHE A 44 2.39 -8.79 13.42
CA PHE A 44 3.08 -7.62 12.88
C PHE A 44 2.12 -6.44 12.80
N ALA A 45 2.64 -5.26 12.56
CA ALA A 45 1.88 -4.11 12.10
C ALA A 45 2.60 -3.57 10.86
N SER A 46 1.96 -3.65 9.70
CA SER A 46 2.53 -3.25 8.42
C SER A 46 1.63 -2.27 7.69
N LEU A 47 2.21 -1.16 7.23
CA LEU A 47 1.48 -0.18 6.44
C LEU A 47 1.39 -0.59 4.94
N TYR A 48 1.10 -1.87 4.66
CA TYR A 48 0.44 -2.27 3.42
C TYR A 48 -1.04 -1.84 3.42
N GLY A 49 -1.33 -0.80 4.15
CA GLY A 49 -2.62 -0.18 4.39
C GLY A 49 -2.55 1.31 4.09
N THR A 50 -3.34 2.08 4.79
CA THR A 50 -3.39 3.53 4.61
C THR A 50 -3.39 4.24 5.96
N ALA A 51 -2.64 5.33 6.04
CA ALA A 51 -2.77 6.30 7.12
C ALA A 51 -3.21 7.64 6.52
N LEU A 52 -4.19 8.27 7.12
CA LEU A 52 -4.65 9.60 6.72
C LEU A 52 -4.98 10.46 7.94
N ARG A 53 -4.97 11.76 7.74
CA ARG A 53 -5.58 12.69 8.66
C ARG A 53 -6.99 12.99 8.18
N ASP A 54 -7.99 12.56 8.95
CA ASP A 54 -9.38 12.73 8.61
C ASP A 54 -9.73 14.23 8.48
N PRO A 55 -10.24 14.69 7.34
CA PRO A 55 -10.57 16.09 7.16
C PRO A 55 -11.78 16.54 7.98
N GLY A 56 -12.64 15.61 8.43
CA GLY A 56 -13.83 15.93 9.19
C GLY A 56 -13.55 16.33 10.65
N ASP A 57 -12.64 15.63 11.31
CA ASP A 57 -12.32 15.86 12.73
C ASP A 57 -10.82 16.10 13.01
N GLY A 58 -9.97 15.93 12.00
CA GLY A 58 -8.53 16.14 12.09
C GLY A 58 -7.77 15.02 12.82
N LEU A 59 -8.43 13.93 13.17
CA LEU A 59 -7.82 12.77 13.80
C LEU A 59 -7.00 12.00 12.76
N PHE A 60 -5.82 11.52 13.14
CA PHE A 60 -5.08 10.58 12.32
C PHE A 60 -5.69 9.19 12.50
N ARG A 61 -5.95 8.52 11.40
CA ARG A 61 -6.45 7.15 11.35
C ARG A 61 -5.51 6.28 10.54
N MET A 62 -5.30 5.05 10.99
CA MET A 62 -4.44 4.09 10.32
C MET A 62 -5.17 2.76 10.19
N TRP A 63 -5.25 2.27 8.97
CA TRP A 63 -5.65 0.91 8.64
C TRP A 63 -4.38 0.16 8.26
N TYR A 64 -4.01 -0.84 9.02
CA TYR A 64 -2.75 -1.56 8.85
C TYR A 64 -2.98 -3.06 8.74
N LEU A 65 -2.16 -3.73 7.95
CA LEU A 65 -2.19 -5.17 7.88
C LEU A 65 -1.53 -5.77 9.11
N THR A 66 -2.14 -6.84 9.58
CA THR A 66 -1.68 -7.66 10.68
C THR A 66 -2.05 -9.13 10.45
N GLY A 67 -1.84 -9.99 11.42
CA GLY A 67 -2.22 -11.40 11.37
C GLY A 67 -2.04 -12.10 12.70
N PRO A 68 -2.57 -13.33 12.86
CA PRO A 68 -2.47 -14.08 14.12
C PRO A 68 -1.03 -14.37 14.53
N GLN A 69 -0.77 -14.35 15.84
CA GLN A 69 0.52 -14.77 16.44
C GLN A 69 0.64 -16.31 16.54
N THR A 70 0.28 -17.02 15.50
CA THR A 70 0.39 -18.48 15.44
C THR A 70 0.72 -18.95 14.04
N ASP A 71 1.44 -20.06 13.92
CA ASP A 71 1.68 -20.73 12.63
C ASP A 71 0.64 -21.81 12.35
N GLY A 72 -0.18 -22.13 13.34
CA GLY A 72 -1.24 -23.12 13.25
C GLY A 72 -2.57 -22.55 12.79
N PHE A 73 -3.65 -23.19 13.22
CA PHE A 73 -5.00 -22.72 12.94
C PHE A 73 -5.54 -21.89 14.10
N VAL A 74 -6.35 -20.92 13.75
CA VAL A 74 -7.10 -20.08 14.68
C VAL A 74 -8.55 -19.96 14.21
N GLN A 75 -9.47 -19.69 15.13
CA GLN A 75 -10.86 -19.37 14.80
C GLN A 75 -11.00 -17.88 14.55
N ILE A 76 -11.47 -17.50 13.37
CA ILE A 76 -11.75 -16.11 13.00
C ILE A 76 -13.11 -16.06 12.33
N ARG A 77 -14.00 -15.18 12.78
CA ARG A 77 -15.37 -15.05 12.27
C ARG A 77 -16.14 -16.40 12.31
N GLY A 78 -15.91 -17.20 13.34
CA GLY A 78 -16.50 -18.53 13.48
C GLY A 78 -15.98 -19.59 12.51
N ARG A 79 -14.90 -19.32 11.77
CA ARG A 79 -14.30 -20.21 10.78
C ARG A 79 -12.86 -20.54 11.16
N ARG A 80 -12.40 -21.72 10.74
CA ARG A 80 -11.01 -22.13 10.91
C ARG A 80 -10.13 -21.43 9.87
N ALA A 81 -9.20 -20.62 10.30
CA ALA A 81 -8.25 -19.88 9.47
C ALA A 81 -6.81 -20.32 9.75
N LEU A 82 -5.94 -20.22 8.75
CA LEU A 82 -4.49 -20.37 8.96
C LEU A 82 -3.91 -19.15 9.65
N GLY A 83 -2.91 -19.37 10.51
CA GLY A 83 -2.22 -18.29 11.20
C GLY A 83 -1.39 -17.36 10.31
N ASN A 84 -1.19 -17.71 9.04
CA ASN A 84 -0.56 -16.83 8.06
C ASN A 84 -1.56 -15.95 7.28
N CYS A 85 -2.85 -15.94 7.66
CA CYS A 85 -3.82 -15.04 7.07
C CYS A 85 -3.53 -13.58 7.44
N THR A 86 -3.92 -12.68 6.57
CA THR A 86 -3.85 -11.23 6.79
C THR A 86 -5.18 -10.68 7.26
N LEU A 87 -5.13 -9.86 8.29
CA LEU A 87 -6.25 -9.18 8.91
C LEU A 87 -6.01 -7.66 8.82
N LEU A 88 -7.08 -6.89 8.90
CA LEU A 88 -7.00 -5.44 8.94
C LEU A 88 -7.17 -4.94 10.37
N GLY A 89 -6.12 -4.33 10.92
CA GLY A 89 -6.15 -3.62 12.18
C GLY A 89 -6.42 -2.13 11.99
N TYR A 90 -6.91 -1.48 13.04
CA TYR A 90 -7.23 -0.06 13.06
C TYR A 90 -6.61 0.62 14.28
N ALA A 91 -6.11 1.84 14.07
CA ALA A 91 -5.60 2.68 15.15
C ALA A 91 -5.90 4.16 14.88
N GLU A 92 -5.97 4.95 15.95
CA GLU A 92 -6.22 6.39 15.94
C GLU A 92 -5.11 7.15 16.66
N SER A 93 -4.86 8.40 16.25
CA SER A 93 -3.89 9.26 16.89
C SER A 93 -4.25 10.74 16.75
N HIS A 94 -3.97 11.53 17.79
CA HIS A 94 -4.10 12.98 17.74
C HIS A 94 -2.86 13.69 17.15
N ASP A 95 -1.70 13.04 17.19
CA ASP A 95 -0.42 13.64 16.83
C ASP A 95 0.37 12.88 15.76
N GLY A 96 -0.11 11.68 15.33
CA GLY A 96 0.56 10.79 14.39
C GLY A 96 1.74 10.01 14.97
N VAL A 97 1.99 10.13 16.27
CA VAL A 97 3.11 9.50 17.00
C VAL A 97 2.63 8.53 18.05
N HIS A 98 1.62 8.92 18.83
CA HIS A 98 1.01 8.10 19.86
C HIS A 98 -0.31 7.57 19.33
N TRP A 99 -0.40 6.24 19.20
CA TRP A 99 -1.51 5.55 18.55
C TRP A 99 -2.29 4.71 19.55
N ASP A 100 -3.59 4.91 19.58
CA ASP A 100 -4.54 4.13 20.36
C ASP A 100 -5.22 3.10 19.44
N LYS A 101 -5.46 1.90 19.96
CA LYS A 101 -6.14 0.79 19.30
C LYS A 101 -7.51 0.58 19.93
N PRO A 102 -8.57 1.28 19.47
CA PRO A 102 -9.89 1.17 20.08
C PRO A 102 -10.50 -0.21 19.87
N THR A 103 -11.27 -0.67 20.84
CA THR A 103 -12.05 -1.90 20.69
C THR A 103 -13.24 -1.65 19.78
N LEU A 104 -13.27 -2.28 18.60
CA LEU A 104 -14.31 -2.10 17.60
C LEU A 104 -15.45 -3.12 17.70
N ASN A 105 -15.23 -4.28 18.32
CA ASN A 105 -16.19 -5.37 18.50
C ASN A 105 -16.77 -5.93 17.19
N GLN A 106 -16.01 -5.91 16.09
CA GLN A 106 -16.48 -6.34 14.78
C GLN A 106 -16.10 -7.78 14.43
N VAL A 107 -14.87 -8.18 14.71
CA VAL A 107 -14.31 -9.45 14.28
C VAL A 107 -14.21 -10.40 15.46
N ASP A 108 -14.87 -11.56 15.40
CA ASP A 108 -14.61 -12.65 16.33
C ASP A 108 -13.21 -13.24 16.04
N PHE A 109 -12.31 -13.09 16.98
CA PHE A 109 -10.98 -13.69 16.98
C PHE A 109 -10.86 -14.61 18.20
N ALA A 110 -10.75 -15.90 17.97
CA ALA A 110 -10.61 -16.93 19.00
C ALA A 110 -11.71 -16.87 20.11
N GLY A 111 -12.93 -16.51 19.72
CA GLY A 111 -14.10 -16.43 20.62
C GLY A 111 -14.28 -15.08 21.31
N SER A 112 -13.56 -14.05 20.90
CA SER A 112 -13.71 -12.69 21.45
C SER A 112 -13.74 -11.65 20.34
N THR A 113 -14.64 -10.67 20.48
CA THR A 113 -14.70 -9.48 19.63
C THR A 113 -14.00 -8.26 20.25
N ALA A 114 -13.43 -8.39 21.45
CA ALA A 114 -12.73 -7.31 22.12
C ALA A 114 -11.36 -7.03 21.50
N ASN A 115 -11.38 -6.53 20.27
CA ASN A 115 -10.20 -6.22 19.46
C ASN A 115 -10.43 -4.99 18.57
N ASN A 116 -9.37 -4.53 17.91
CA ASN A 116 -9.36 -3.40 16.98
C ASN A 116 -9.35 -3.84 15.51
N LEU A 117 -9.82 -5.05 15.22
CA LEU A 117 -9.90 -5.56 13.86
C LEU A 117 -11.13 -5.01 13.14
N ILE A 118 -10.94 -4.67 11.88
CA ILE A 118 -11.99 -4.22 10.94
C ILE A 118 -12.58 -5.42 10.22
N ASP A 119 -13.91 -5.48 10.16
CA ASP A 119 -14.62 -6.48 9.36
C ASP A 119 -14.78 -6.00 7.92
N VAL A 120 -13.83 -6.40 7.07
CA VAL A 120 -13.79 -6.09 5.65
C VAL A 120 -13.41 -7.34 4.85
N GLY A 121 -13.86 -7.42 3.61
CA GLY A 121 -13.60 -8.59 2.77
C GLY A 121 -14.29 -9.84 3.28
N ARG A 122 -13.68 -10.99 3.05
CA ARG A 122 -14.20 -12.29 3.53
C ARG A 122 -13.15 -13.16 4.21
N SER A 123 -11.87 -13.11 3.79
CA SER A 123 -10.84 -14.04 4.28
C SER A 123 -9.50 -13.40 4.54
N ASN A 124 -8.83 -12.95 3.48
CA ASN A 124 -7.52 -12.32 3.52
C ASN A 124 -7.58 -10.98 2.79
N CYS A 125 -7.30 -9.92 3.50
CA CYS A 125 -7.23 -8.59 2.94
C CYS A 125 -5.76 -8.19 2.80
N GLU A 126 -5.29 -7.92 1.59
CA GLU A 126 -3.92 -7.44 1.37
C GLU A 126 -3.88 -6.15 0.58
N GLY A 127 -2.91 -5.28 0.91
CA GLY A 127 -2.68 -4.05 0.20
C GLY A 127 -3.85 -3.07 0.29
N PHE A 128 -4.32 -2.77 1.49
CA PHE A 128 -5.52 -1.96 1.72
C PHE A 128 -5.29 -0.48 1.40
N ALA A 129 -5.59 -0.09 0.15
CA ALA A 129 -5.63 1.30 -0.25
C ALA A 129 -6.96 1.93 0.12
N LEU A 130 -6.92 3.10 0.73
CA LEU A 130 -8.12 3.82 1.12
C LEU A 130 -8.11 5.23 0.52
N LEU A 131 -9.22 5.61 -0.07
CA LEU A 131 -9.51 6.96 -0.55
C LEU A 131 -10.65 7.56 0.28
N TYR A 132 -10.43 8.74 0.88
CA TYR A 132 -11.49 9.59 1.38
C TYR A 132 -11.99 10.46 0.22
N ASP A 133 -13.25 10.26 -0.16
CA ASP A 133 -13.87 10.95 -1.29
C ASP A 133 -14.99 11.87 -0.81
N GLU A 134 -14.65 13.14 -0.64
CA GLU A 134 -15.62 14.16 -0.23
C GLU A 134 -16.64 14.52 -1.32
N HIS A 135 -16.36 14.14 -2.58
CA HIS A 135 -17.17 14.48 -3.74
C HIS A 135 -18.23 13.42 -4.07
N ASP A 136 -18.15 12.20 -3.48
CA ASP A 136 -19.20 11.20 -3.70
C ASP A 136 -20.53 11.71 -3.15
N ALA A 137 -21.55 11.66 -3.98
CA ALA A 137 -22.89 12.10 -3.63
C ALA A 137 -23.55 11.23 -2.55
N ASP A 138 -23.12 9.97 -2.43
CA ASP A 138 -23.58 9.03 -1.41
C ASP A 138 -22.65 9.06 -0.19
N PRO A 139 -23.07 9.60 0.96
CA PRO A 139 -22.25 9.63 2.16
C PRO A 139 -21.90 8.23 2.70
N ALA A 140 -22.64 7.19 2.33
CA ALA A 140 -22.31 5.81 2.68
C ALA A 140 -21.06 5.31 1.95
N ARG A 141 -20.61 5.99 0.90
CA ARG A 141 -19.44 5.68 0.08
C ARG A 141 -18.28 6.67 0.27
N ARG A 142 -18.33 7.48 1.33
CA ARG A 142 -17.33 8.52 1.64
C ARG A 142 -15.92 7.96 1.71
N TYR A 143 -15.75 6.79 2.31
CA TYR A 143 -14.50 6.06 2.31
C TYR A 143 -14.59 4.91 1.32
N LYS A 144 -13.59 4.77 0.47
CA LYS A 144 -13.48 3.72 -0.53
C LYS A 144 -12.21 2.94 -0.28
N ALA A 145 -12.33 1.63 -0.16
CA ALA A 145 -11.19 0.73 -0.01
C ALA A 145 -11.01 -0.12 -1.25
N PHE A 146 -9.77 -0.22 -1.72
CA PHE A 146 -9.35 -1.08 -2.82
C PHE A 146 -8.23 -1.99 -2.33
N TYR A 147 -8.44 -3.30 -2.39
CA TYR A 147 -7.53 -4.28 -1.81
C TYR A 147 -7.62 -5.61 -2.53
N TRP A 148 -6.60 -6.46 -2.35
CA TRP A 148 -6.63 -7.82 -2.85
C TRP A 148 -7.28 -8.73 -1.80
N GLU A 149 -8.39 -9.37 -2.18
CA GLU A 149 -9.02 -10.44 -1.44
C GLU A 149 -8.63 -11.77 -2.05
N HIS A 150 -8.09 -12.69 -1.25
CA HIS A 150 -7.65 -14.00 -1.73
C HIS A 150 -7.81 -15.09 -0.68
N GLY A 151 -7.72 -16.34 -1.17
CA GLY A 151 -7.80 -17.50 -0.30
C GLY A 151 -9.20 -17.74 0.22
N GLY A 152 -10.01 -18.43 -0.56
CA GLY A 152 -11.31 -18.92 -0.11
C GLY A 152 -11.22 -19.56 1.27
N THR A 153 -12.26 -19.40 2.07
CA THR A 153 -12.30 -19.70 3.50
C THR A 153 -11.93 -21.14 3.89
N ASP A 154 -11.94 -22.10 2.95
CA ASP A 154 -11.80 -23.52 3.22
C ASP A 154 -10.79 -24.22 2.30
N THR A 155 -10.11 -23.51 1.42
CA THR A 155 -9.13 -24.09 0.49
C THR A 155 -7.72 -23.87 1.00
N PHE A 156 -7.12 -24.91 1.53
CA PHE A 156 -5.70 -24.93 1.90
C PHE A 156 -4.97 -25.89 0.96
N VAL A 157 -3.82 -25.48 0.49
CA VAL A 157 -2.93 -26.33 -0.30
C VAL A 157 -1.58 -26.46 0.39
N GLU A 158 -0.97 -27.62 0.28
CA GLU A 158 0.39 -27.82 0.75
C GLU A 158 1.37 -27.30 -0.31
N HIS A 159 2.21 -26.38 0.08
CA HIS A 159 3.30 -25.86 -0.76
C HIS A 159 4.60 -25.83 0.04
N GLN A 160 5.62 -26.55 -0.45
CA GLN A 160 6.94 -26.64 0.20
C GLN A 160 6.89 -27.02 1.70
N GLY A 161 6.02 -27.99 2.03
CA GLY A 161 5.85 -28.45 3.42
C GLY A 161 5.08 -27.48 4.34
N ARG A 162 4.45 -26.45 3.79
CA ARG A 162 3.60 -25.51 4.52
C ARG A 162 2.19 -25.52 3.96
N LEU A 163 1.21 -25.39 4.82
CA LEU A 163 -0.15 -25.09 4.40
C LEU A 163 -0.23 -23.62 4.05
N ILE A 164 -0.72 -23.33 2.85
CA ILE A 164 -1.02 -21.97 2.37
C ILE A 164 -2.47 -21.93 1.87
N TRP A 165 -3.00 -20.74 1.76
CA TRP A 165 -4.29 -20.52 1.13
C TRP A 165 -4.22 -20.94 -0.35
N GLY A 166 -5.19 -21.74 -0.79
CA GLY A 166 -5.42 -21.98 -2.20
C GLY A 166 -6.13 -20.79 -2.85
N GLN A 167 -6.16 -20.77 -4.18
CA GLN A 167 -7.02 -19.83 -4.91
C GLN A 167 -8.48 -20.26 -4.71
N GLY A 168 -9.34 -19.29 -4.46
CA GLY A 168 -10.76 -19.47 -4.27
C GLY A 168 -11.60 -18.72 -5.31
N ASP A 169 -12.83 -19.15 -5.49
CA ASP A 169 -13.79 -18.42 -6.31
C ASP A 169 -13.97 -17.00 -5.78
N GLY A 170 -13.87 -16.01 -6.66
CA GLY A 170 -13.98 -14.59 -6.34
C GLY A 170 -12.70 -13.95 -5.78
N ASP A 171 -11.53 -14.60 -5.92
CA ASP A 171 -10.25 -13.95 -5.67
C ASP A 171 -10.02 -12.84 -6.69
N GLY A 172 -9.49 -11.72 -6.23
CA GLY A 172 -9.22 -10.56 -7.08
C GLY A 172 -9.16 -9.26 -6.30
N MET A 173 -9.10 -8.16 -7.03
CA MET A 173 -9.19 -6.84 -6.42
C MET A 173 -10.64 -6.53 -6.07
N TRP A 174 -10.84 -6.15 -4.84
CA TRP A 174 -12.16 -5.84 -4.26
C TRP A 174 -12.30 -4.36 -3.96
N MET A 175 -13.53 -3.88 -4.04
CA MET A 175 -13.95 -2.58 -3.53
C MET A 175 -14.87 -2.77 -2.33
N SER A 176 -14.70 -1.91 -1.34
CA SER A 176 -15.61 -1.76 -0.22
C SER A 176 -15.83 -0.30 0.09
N PHE A 177 -16.99 0.02 0.61
CA PHE A 177 -17.43 1.39 0.90
C PHE A 177 -17.76 1.54 2.38
N SER A 178 -17.54 2.74 2.92
CA SER A 178 -17.86 3.04 4.31
C SER A 178 -18.22 4.52 4.49
N PRO A 179 -19.17 4.83 5.40
CA PRO A 179 -19.45 6.21 5.77
C PRO A 179 -18.42 6.81 6.73
N ASP A 180 -17.68 5.97 7.47
CA ASP A 180 -16.87 6.37 8.63
C ASP A 180 -15.45 5.75 8.67
N GLY A 181 -15.13 4.89 7.70
CA GLY A 181 -13.84 4.17 7.64
C GLY A 181 -13.73 2.99 8.62
N ILE A 182 -14.78 2.70 9.37
CA ILE A 182 -14.85 1.63 10.37
C ILE A 182 -15.85 0.56 9.97
N HIS A 183 -17.06 0.94 9.55
CA HIS A 183 -18.13 0.03 9.14
C HIS A 183 -18.15 -0.08 7.62
N TRP A 184 -17.75 -1.24 7.10
CA TRP A 184 -17.55 -1.46 5.67
C TRP A 184 -18.64 -2.34 5.05
N GLN A 185 -19.02 -1.99 3.84
CA GLN A 185 -19.89 -2.78 2.99
C GLN A 185 -19.11 -3.16 1.71
N ASN A 186 -19.00 -4.47 1.47
CA ASN A 186 -18.39 -4.97 0.23
C ASN A 186 -19.24 -4.61 -0.99
N CYS A 187 -18.60 -4.25 -2.09
CA CYS A 187 -19.28 -4.09 -3.37
C CYS A 187 -19.89 -5.42 -3.80
N GLU A 188 -21.12 -5.38 -4.30
CA GLU A 188 -21.83 -6.59 -4.75
C GLU A 188 -21.19 -7.23 -5.99
N GLU A 189 -20.48 -6.42 -6.79
CA GLU A 189 -19.83 -6.84 -8.04
C GLU A 189 -18.38 -7.32 -7.85
N ASN A 190 -17.94 -7.49 -6.60
CA ASN A 190 -16.61 -8.00 -6.32
C ASN A 190 -16.40 -9.44 -6.85
N PRO A 191 -15.21 -9.74 -7.42
CA PRO A 191 -14.07 -8.85 -7.59
C PRO A 191 -14.27 -7.85 -8.73
N VAL A 192 -13.97 -6.57 -8.49
CA VAL A 192 -14.04 -5.52 -9.52
C VAL A 192 -12.94 -5.66 -10.58
N ILE A 193 -11.85 -6.37 -10.25
CA ILE A 193 -10.81 -6.82 -11.19
C ILE A 193 -10.44 -8.25 -10.80
N ALA A 194 -10.62 -9.20 -11.72
CA ALA A 194 -10.35 -10.63 -11.50
C ALA A 194 -8.84 -10.97 -11.63
N LEU A 195 -7.98 -10.17 -10.99
CA LEU A 195 -6.54 -10.34 -10.93
C LEU A 195 -6.05 -10.06 -9.50
N GLY A 196 -5.02 -10.77 -9.07
CA GLY A 196 -4.40 -10.57 -7.75
C GLY A 196 -3.30 -9.52 -7.76
N SER A 197 -2.98 -9.03 -6.55
CA SER A 197 -1.87 -8.09 -6.33
C SER A 197 -1.39 -8.17 -4.89
N ASP A 198 -0.42 -9.04 -4.61
CA ASP A 198 0.14 -9.25 -3.26
C ASP A 198 1.17 -8.18 -2.86
N THR A 199 0.79 -6.92 -2.97
CA THR A 199 1.61 -5.78 -2.62
C THR A 199 0.74 -4.63 -2.12
N THR A 200 1.35 -3.47 -1.86
CA THR A 200 0.59 -2.24 -1.62
C THR A 200 -0.19 -1.83 -2.86
N GLN A 201 -1.38 -1.35 -2.64
CA GLN A 201 -2.24 -0.77 -3.67
C GLN A 201 -2.30 0.74 -3.50
N SER A 202 -2.75 1.45 -4.53
CA SER A 202 -3.14 2.85 -4.43
C SER A 202 -4.45 3.07 -5.17
N LEU A 203 -5.32 3.86 -4.58
CA LEU A 203 -6.56 4.33 -5.19
C LEU A 203 -6.61 5.83 -5.04
N VAL A 204 -6.74 6.54 -6.15
CA VAL A 204 -6.82 8.00 -6.16
C VAL A 204 -7.97 8.47 -7.05
N TRP A 205 -8.50 9.65 -6.78
CA TRP A 205 -9.41 10.34 -7.67
C TRP A 205 -8.63 11.34 -8.52
N ASP A 206 -8.67 11.19 -9.84
CA ASP A 206 -8.10 12.17 -10.78
C ASP A 206 -9.20 13.09 -11.31
N GLU A 207 -9.21 14.34 -10.85
CA GLU A 207 -10.19 15.34 -11.25
C GLU A 207 -10.15 15.64 -12.76
N ARG A 208 -8.98 15.54 -13.39
CA ARG A 208 -8.81 15.82 -14.83
C ARG A 208 -9.45 14.74 -15.69
N LEU A 209 -9.43 13.49 -15.21
CA LEU A 209 -10.03 12.35 -15.86
C LEU A 209 -11.48 12.14 -15.43
N ALA A 210 -11.89 12.76 -14.31
CA ALA A 210 -13.13 12.48 -13.59
C ALA A 210 -13.29 10.95 -13.37
N ALA A 211 -12.23 10.33 -12.82
CA ALA A 211 -12.15 8.89 -12.65
C ALA A 211 -11.33 8.50 -11.39
N TYR A 212 -11.71 7.38 -10.82
CA TYR A 212 -10.86 6.66 -9.87
C TYR A 212 -9.77 5.95 -10.64
N VAL A 213 -8.55 6.06 -10.14
CA VAL A 213 -7.38 5.43 -10.75
C VAL A 213 -6.73 4.53 -9.72
N ALA A 214 -6.67 3.25 -10.04
CA ALA A 214 -6.09 2.22 -9.19
C ALA A 214 -4.71 1.82 -9.72
N PHE A 215 -3.76 1.66 -8.80
CA PHE A 215 -2.43 1.15 -9.08
C PHE A 215 -2.13 -0.04 -8.19
N GLY A 216 -1.43 -1.02 -8.75
CA GLY A 216 -1.02 -2.21 -8.03
C GLY A 216 -0.19 -3.13 -8.94
N ARG A 217 0.04 -4.35 -8.47
CA ARG A 217 0.76 -5.37 -9.25
C ARG A 217 -0.22 -6.33 -9.94
N MET A 218 -1.23 -5.77 -10.59
CA MET A 218 -2.28 -6.52 -11.25
C MET A 218 -1.78 -7.03 -12.61
N GLY A 219 -1.62 -8.35 -12.75
CA GLY A 219 -1.21 -8.95 -14.01
C GLY A 219 -0.15 -10.03 -13.87
N SER A 220 0.30 -10.56 -15.02
CA SER A 220 1.29 -11.62 -15.14
C SER A 220 2.65 -11.10 -15.64
N GLY A 221 3.71 -11.86 -15.42
CA GLY A 221 5.01 -11.62 -16.04
C GLY A 221 5.97 -10.74 -15.24
N GLY A 222 6.21 -11.07 -13.98
CA GLY A 222 7.16 -10.36 -13.11
C GLY A 222 6.51 -9.21 -12.34
N ARG A 223 7.27 -8.63 -11.41
CA ARG A 223 6.78 -7.52 -10.58
C ARG A 223 6.90 -6.21 -11.34
N ARG A 224 5.77 -5.59 -11.57
CA ARG A 224 5.61 -4.34 -12.33
C ARG A 224 4.41 -3.57 -11.78
N VAL A 225 4.31 -2.30 -12.08
CA VAL A 225 3.15 -1.48 -11.70
C VAL A 225 2.15 -1.46 -12.85
N ALA A 226 0.92 -1.83 -12.54
CA ALA A 226 -0.22 -1.73 -13.44
C ALA A 226 -1.17 -0.62 -12.97
N ARG A 227 -1.92 -0.10 -13.93
CA ARG A 227 -2.95 0.92 -13.75
C ARG A 227 -4.27 0.43 -14.32
N SER A 228 -5.37 0.80 -13.67
CA SER A 228 -6.75 0.60 -14.11
C SER A 228 -7.60 1.80 -13.71
N GLU A 229 -8.63 2.12 -14.48
CA GLU A 229 -9.48 3.29 -14.27
C GLU A 229 -10.95 2.89 -14.14
N SER A 230 -11.71 3.69 -13.36
CA SER A 230 -13.15 3.54 -13.22
C SER A 230 -13.82 4.89 -13.01
N ARG A 231 -14.98 5.12 -13.62
CA ARG A 231 -15.76 6.36 -13.41
C ARG A 231 -16.69 6.30 -12.21
N ASP A 232 -17.01 5.12 -11.72
CA ASP A 232 -17.98 4.88 -10.66
C ASP A 232 -17.40 4.15 -9.44
N GLY A 233 -16.12 3.75 -9.51
CA GLY A 233 -15.43 3.00 -8.48
C GLY A 233 -15.87 1.53 -8.37
N VAL A 234 -16.53 1.01 -9.40
CA VAL A 234 -17.01 -0.38 -9.48
C VAL A 234 -16.55 -1.05 -10.78
N HIS A 235 -16.79 -0.40 -11.91
CA HIS A 235 -16.43 -0.92 -13.23
C HIS A 235 -15.05 -0.39 -13.64
N PHE A 236 -14.04 -1.17 -13.36
CA PHE A 236 -12.66 -0.88 -13.73
C PHE A 236 -12.34 -1.44 -15.13
N ASP A 237 -11.55 -0.71 -15.90
CA ASP A 237 -11.04 -1.19 -17.17
C ASP A 237 -9.96 -2.29 -16.96
N GLN A 238 -9.56 -2.93 -18.08
CA GLN A 238 -8.51 -3.94 -18.05
C GLN A 238 -7.18 -3.32 -17.57
N PRO A 239 -6.58 -3.80 -16.49
CA PRO A 239 -5.30 -3.29 -16.04
C PRO A 239 -4.20 -3.39 -17.10
N HIS A 240 -3.42 -2.34 -17.25
CA HIS A 240 -2.27 -2.30 -18.14
C HIS A 240 -1.01 -1.85 -17.40
N THR A 241 0.14 -2.41 -17.81
CA THR A 241 1.43 -2.04 -17.21
C THR A 241 1.78 -0.60 -17.56
N VAL A 242 2.09 0.20 -16.55
CA VAL A 242 2.55 1.59 -16.72
C VAL A 242 3.99 1.79 -16.31
N PHE A 243 4.54 0.87 -15.49
CA PHE A 243 5.92 0.94 -15.05
C PHE A 243 6.48 -0.45 -14.82
N ALA A 244 7.58 -0.77 -15.49
CA ALA A 244 8.29 -2.04 -15.41
C ALA A 244 9.77 -1.81 -15.65
N ALA A 245 10.63 -2.67 -15.09
CA ALA A 245 12.06 -2.65 -15.38
C ALA A 245 12.32 -2.89 -16.87
N ASP A 246 13.32 -2.23 -17.42
CA ASP A 246 13.71 -2.28 -18.83
C ASP A 246 15.25 -2.52 -18.98
N GLU A 247 15.77 -2.30 -20.17
CA GLU A 247 17.18 -2.53 -20.50
C GLU A 247 18.18 -1.58 -19.81
N TRP A 248 17.71 -0.53 -19.16
CA TRP A 248 18.52 0.42 -18.41
C TRP A 248 18.62 0.07 -16.93
N ASP A 249 17.78 -0.86 -16.46
CA ASP A 249 17.82 -1.35 -15.10
C ASP A 249 18.84 -2.48 -14.96
N GLU A 250 19.37 -2.67 -13.74
CA GLU A 250 20.21 -3.82 -13.44
C GLU A 250 19.46 -5.14 -13.66
N GLU A 251 20.17 -6.17 -14.11
CA GLU A 251 19.64 -7.51 -14.30
C GLU A 251 18.97 -8.03 -13.01
N GLY A 252 17.75 -8.53 -13.13
CA GLY A 252 16.96 -9.01 -11.99
C GLY A 252 16.16 -7.92 -11.26
N THR A 253 16.22 -6.67 -11.71
CA THR A 253 15.39 -5.59 -11.16
C THR A 253 13.91 -5.84 -11.44
N GLN A 254 13.09 -5.66 -10.40
CA GLN A 254 11.62 -5.73 -10.46
C GLN A 254 11.03 -4.64 -9.57
N PHE A 255 9.85 -4.15 -9.89
CA PHE A 255 9.17 -3.13 -9.08
C PHE A 255 8.09 -3.78 -8.23
N TYR A 256 8.37 -3.91 -6.94
CA TYR A 256 7.54 -4.69 -6.03
C TYR A 256 6.20 -4.02 -5.73
N GLY A 257 6.22 -2.72 -5.49
CA GLY A 257 5.04 -1.91 -5.22
C GLY A 257 5.35 -0.44 -5.44
N MET A 258 4.30 0.38 -5.54
CA MET A 258 4.43 1.81 -5.71
C MET A 258 3.27 2.52 -5.01
N PRO A 259 3.40 2.84 -3.71
CA PRO A 259 2.50 3.79 -3.08
C PRO A 259 2.46 5.09 -3.88
N LEU A 260 1.25 5.56 -4.20
CA LEU A 260 1.07 6.68 -5.10
C LEU A 260 0.04 7.66 -4.56
N SER A 261 0.29 8.95 -4.80
CA SER A 261 -0.63 10.04 -4.51
C SER A 261 -0.66 11.04 -5.67
N ILE A 262 -1.67 11.88 -5.70
CA ILE A 262 -1.73 13.04 -6.60
C ILE A 262 -1.43 14.30 -5.79
N TYR A 263 -0.47 15.09 -6.27
CA TYR A 263 -0.15 16.40 -5.71
C TYR A 263 0.00 17.44 -6.82
N GLU A 264 -0.73 18.56 -6.72
CA GLU A 264 -0.76 19.61 -7.74
C GLU A 264 -1.03 19.09 -9.18
N GLY A 265 -1.84 18.03 -9.30
CA GLY A 265 -2.19 17.40 -10.57
C GLY A 265 -1.12 16.47 -11.16
N ILE A 266 -0.06 16.17 -10.42
CA ILE A 266 1.00 15.23 -10.79
C ILE A 266 0.88 13.96 -9.96
N TYR A 267 1.00 12.80 -10.61
CA TYR A 267 1.14 11.53 -9.90
C TYR A 267 2.54 11.42 -9.32
N ILE A 268 2.61 11.20 -8.02
CA ILE A 268 3.87 10.97 -7.30
C ILE A 268 3.82 9.56 -6.72
N GLY A 269 4.67 8.68 -7.23
CA GLY A 269 4.82 7.31 -6.76
C GLY A 269 6.18 7.10 -6.10
N MET A 270 6.17 6.32 -5.01
CA MET A 270 7.39 5.84 -4.35
C MET A 270 7.54 4.36 -4.68
N VAL A 271 8.48 4.03 -5.59
CA VAL A 271 8.65 2.66 -6.03
C VAL A 271 9.49 1.86 -5.05
N TRP A 272 9.10 0.60 -4.84
CA TRP A 272 9.89 -0.38 -4.09
C TRP A 272 10.62 -1.27 -5.07
N VAL A 273 11.92 -1.15 -5.12
CA VAL A 273 12.77 -1.94 -5.99
C VAL A 273 13.04 -3.29 -5.34
N TYR A 274 12.81 -4.37 -6.07
CA TYR A 274 13.17 -5.73 -5.72
C TYR A 274 14.25 -6.22 -6.68
N ARG A 275 15.34 -6.80 -6.15
CA ARG A 275 16.42 -7.37 -6.95
C ARG A 275 16.48 -8.88 -6.76
N GLU A 276 16.23 -9.63 -7.82
CA GLU A 276 16.27 -11.08 -7.80
C GLU A 276 17.72 -11.58 -7.85
N GLY A 277 18.06 -12.53 -6.98
CA GLY A 277 19.37 -13.20 -7.02
C GLY A 277 20.49 -12.50 -6.27
N VAL A 278 20.26 -11.38 -5.64
CA VAL A 278 21.20 -10.77 -4.70
C VAL A 278 21.06 -11.52 -3.37
N ASP A 279 22.13 -12.28 -2.99
CA ASP A 279 22.21 -13.08 -1.75
C ASP A 279 21.21 -14.24 -1.58
N GLY A 280 20.73 -14.84 -2.68
CA GLY A 280 19.93 -16.07 -2.63
C GLY A 280 18.48 -15.93 -2.14
N PHE A 281 18.11 -14.78 -1.60
CA PHE A 281 16.76 -14.31 -1.36
C PHE A 281 16.71 -12.87 -1.86
N GLY A 282 15.77 -12.57 -2.74
CA GLY A 282 15.54 -11.18 -3.13
C GLY A 282 15.35 -10.36 -1.85
N HIS A 283 16.23 -9.43 -1.58
CA HIS A 283 16.04 -8.50 -0.50
C HIS A 283 14.91 -7.57 -0.92
N LEU A 284 13.75 -7.69 -0.26
CA LEU A 284 12.76 -6.66 -0.27
C LEU A 284 13.35 -5.53 0.57
N PHE A 285 13.86 -4.50 -0.09
CA PHE A 285 14.23 -3.28 0.62
C PHE A 285 12.94 -2.59 1.06
N LEU A 286 12.39 -3.05 2.19
CA LEU A 286 11.30 -2.40 2.92
C LEU A 286 11.83 -1.23 3.76
N GLU A 287 13.10 -0.89 3.64
CA GLU A 287 13.58 0.39 4.10
C GLU A 287 12.97 1.45 3.17
N PRO A 288 12.32 2.47 3.72
CA PRO A 288 11.82 3.58 2.91
C PRO A 288 13.01 4.47 2.50
N ASP A 289 13.89 3.94 1.68
CA ASP A 289 14.74 4.78 0.89
C ASP A 289 13.82 5.39 -0.15
N LEU A 290 13.61 6.68 0.00
CA LEU A 290 12.80 7.49 -0.89
C LEU A 290 13.45 7.54 -2.27
N ASP A 291 13.35 6.45 -3.01
CA ASP A 291 13.57 6.48 -4.45
C ASP A 291 12.32 7.09 -5.07
N LEU A 292 12.35 8.41 -5.11
CA LEU A 292 11.36 9.14 -5.86
C LEU A 292 11.53 8.76 -7.33
N LEU A 293 10.47 8.24 -7.93
CA LEU A 293 10.43 7.89 -9.35
C LEU A 293 10.61 9.12 -10.22
N LEU A 294 11.84 9.38 -10.58
CA LEU A 294 12.19 10.39 -11.57
C LEU A 294 13.09 9.84 -12.67
N GLY A 295 13.08 8.50 -12.86
CA GLY A 295 13.91 7.87 -13.89
C GLY A 295 15.41 8.15 -13.70
N VAL A 296 15.86 8.25 -12.45
CA VAL A 296 17.26 8.46 -12.11
C VAL A 296 17.73 7.23 -11.35
N ASP A 297 18.71 6.55 -11.90
CA ASP A 297 19.47 5.52 -11.22
C ASP A 297 20.06 6.12 -9.93
N VAL A 298 19.64 5.60 -8.77
CA VAL A 298 20.22 5.96 -7.49
C VAL A 298 20.95 4.73 -6.98
N ASP A 299 22.29 4.80 -6.98
CA ASP A 299 23.13 3.87 -6.22
C ASP A 299 22.76 3.98 -4.74
N LEU A 300 22.03 2.99 -4.24
CA LEU A 300 21.64 2.93 -2.83
C LEU A 300 22.85 2.47 -2.00
N PRO A 301 23.29 3.26 -1.02
CA PRO A 301 24.31 2.80 -0.09
C PRO A 301 23.79 1.61 0.73
N THR A 302 24.63 0.66 1.02
CA THR A 302 24.33 -0.44 1.93
C THR A 302 23.95 0.10 3.30
N SER A 303 23.22 -0.68 4.11
CA SER A 303 22.69 -0.27 5.42
C SER A 303 23.74 0.33 6.40
N GLN A 304 25.02 0.17 6.12
CA GLN A 304 26.10 0.81 6.88
C GLN A 304 26.40 2.24 6.41
N ASP A 305 26.10 2.57 5.17
CA ASP A 305 26.41 3.89 4.57
C ASP A 305 25.22 4.88 4.67
N ALA A 306 24.05 4.40 5.05
CA ALA A 306 22.82 5.20 5.13
C ALA A 306 22.89 6.38 6.13
N SER A 307 23.88 6.44 7.02
CA SER A 307 24.08 7.56 7.94
C SER A 307 24.71 8.80 7.30
N GLU A 308 25.31 8.67 6.10
CA GLU A 308 26.00 9.78 5.43
C GLU A 308 25.36 10.20 4.09
N ALA A 309 24.44 9.42 3.52
CA ALA A 309 23.87 9.67 2.20
C ALA A 309 22.64 10.61 2.26
N GLY A 310 22.86 11.83 2.66
CA GLY A 310 21.85 12.90 2.54
C GLY A 310 22.07 13.86 1.36
N VAL A 311 23.01 13.59 0.47
CA VAL A 311 23.42 14.52 -0.58
C VAL A 311 23.72 13.79 -1.87
N LEU A 312 22.81 13.82 -2.83
CA LEU A 312 23.17 13.60 -4.23
C LEU A 312 23.95 14.84 -4.72
N SER A 313 25.27 14.73 -4.80
CA SER A 313 26.09 15.75 -5.46
C SER A 313 25.99 15.57 -6.97
N ALA A 314 25.76 16.63 -7.70
CA ALA A 314 25.92 16.63 -9.14
C ALA A 314 27.35 16.15 -9.51
N PRO A 315 27.54 15.49 -10.67
CA PRO A 315 28.86 15.12 -11.12
C PRO A 315 29.76 16.35 -11.23
N PRO A 316 31.08 16.20 -11.00
CA PRO A 316 31.99 17.33 -11.12
C PRO A 316 31.96 17.88 -12.54
N ASP A 317 31.98 19.19 -12.63
CA ASP A 317 32.04 19.93 -13.88
C ASP A 317 33.13 19.36 -14.78
N SER A 318 32.73 18.91 -15.98
CA SER A 318 33.67 18.67 -17.06
C SER A 318 34.18 20.03 -17.54
N GLU A 319 35.45 20.32 -17.35
CA GLU A 319 36.16 21.41 -18.01
C GLU A 319 36.07 21.33 -19.53
#